data_c25c11b24560d06705128e323ce65809
#
_entry.id   c25c11b24560d06705128e323ce65809
#
_cell.length_a   1.000
_cell.length_b   1.000
_cell.length_c   1.000
_cell.angle_alpha   90.00
_cell.angle_beta   90.00
_cell.angle_gamma   90.00
#
_symmetry.space_group_name_H-M   'P 1'
#
loop_
_entity.id
_entity.type
_entity.pdbx_description
1 polymer ?
#
loop_
_entity_poly.entity_id
_entity_poly.type
_entity_poly.pdbx_seq_one_letter_code
_entity_poly.pdbx_strand_id
1 'polypeptide(L)'
;MILGEEESWVSERTRAEVLKELTAAEQPYELVPGSVFGRECLRFKSAPPTLRELFSESRSDVEFIIYEDQRLTFDQAYIEASKIAMILVNDYGIEPGDRVAISMRNYPEWILAFMATTSIGGIAVAMNALWQPEEMAYGLDDSGAKVLLADEERLARFAQIAER
;
A
#
# COMPACT_ATOMS: atom_id res chain seq x y z
N MET A 1 48.69 -4.73 1.61
CA MET A 1 47.32 -4.26 1.35
C MET A 1 46.57 -5.49 0.88
N ILE A 2 45.90 -6.13 1.82
CA ILE A 2 45.18 -7.39 1.60
C ILE A 2 43.77 -7.01 1.20
N LEU A 3 43.40 -7.28 -0.05
CA LEU A 3 42.01 -7.19 -0.50
C LEU A 3 41.27 -8.29 0.22
N GLY A 4 40.32 -7.89 1.09
CA GLY A 4 39.46 -8.83 1.79
C GLY A 4 38.65 -9.66 0.81
N GLU A 5 38.43 -10.91 1.18
CA GLU A 5 37.56 -11.83 0.47
C GLU A 5 36.19 -11.17 0.30
N GLU A 6 35.74 -11.05 -0.95
CA GLU A 6 34.34 -10.69 -1.25
C GLU A 6 33.45 -11.79 -0.67
N GLU A 7 32.82 -11.52 0.46
CA GLU A 7 31.75 -12.38 0.97
C GLU A 7 30.67 -12.50 -0.12
N SER A 8 30.56 -13.66 -0.70
CA SER A 8 29.51 -13.99 -1.66
C SER A 8 28.15 -13.87 -0.97
N TRP A 9 27.41 -12.80 -1.28
CA TRP A 9 26.02 -12.60 -0.82
C TRP A 9 25.02 -13.59 -1.43
N VAL A 10 25.50 -14.55 -2.25
CA VAL A 10 24.66 -15.57 -2.86
C VAL A 10 24.49 -16.72 -1.87
N SER A 11 23.28 -16.87 -1.35
CA SER A 11 22.91 -18.04 -0.54
C SER A 11 23.06 -19.31 -1.35
N GLU A 12 23.70 -20.35 -0.78
CA GLU A 12 23.76 -21.70 -1.36
C GLU A 12 22.38 -22.37 -1.41
N ARG A 13 21.38 -21.79 -0.72
CA ARG A 13 20.03 -22.33 -0.59
C ARG A 13 19.14 -21.86 -1.74
N THR A 14 18.39 -22.78 -2.32
CA THR A 14 17.42 -22.45 -3.36
C THR A 14 16.22 -21.70 -2.75
N ARG A 15 15.53 -20.92 -3.59
CA ARG A 15 14.26 -20.26 -3.21
C ARG A 15 13.23 -21.26 -2.68
N ALA A 16 13.16 -22.45 -3.27
CA ALA A 16 12.21 -23.49 -2.87
C ALA A 16 12.48 -24.01 -1.45
N GLU A 17 13.76 -24.21 -1.09
CA GLU A 17 14.17 -24.62 0.24
C GLU A 17 13.85 -23.56 1.29
N VAL A 18 14.14 -22.29 0.98
CA VAL A 18 13.83 -21.17 1.90
C VAL A 18 12.32 -21.02 2.08
N LEU A 19 11.53 -21.07 1.01
CA LEU A 19 10.08 -21.00 1.12
C LEU A 19 9.51 -22.15 1.94
N LYS A 20 9.97 -23.39 1.68
CA LYS A 20 9.52 -24.57 2.43
C LYS A 20 9.79 -24.43 3.92
N GLU A 21 10.95 -23.90 4.29
CA GLU A 21 11.31 -23.67 5.71
C GLU A 21 10.44 -22.59 6.33
N LEU A 22 10.36 -21.41 5.71
CA LEU A 22 9.62 -20.26 6.25
C LEU A 22 8.11 -20.50 6.38
N THR A 23 7.55 -21.37 5.54
CA THR A 23 6.10 -21.67 5.51
C THR A 23 5.74 -22.99 6.24
N ALA A 24 6.71 -23.66 6.85
CA ALA A 24 6.47 -24.86 7.64
C ALA A 24 5.65 -24.57 8.92
N ALA A 25 5.13 -25.61 9.53
CA ALA A 25 4.43 -25.51 10.80
C ALA A 25 5.29 -24.82 11.88
N GLU A 26 4.65 -23.98 12.70
CA GLU A 26 5.28 -23.21 13.78
C GLU A 26 6.31 -22.14 13.31
N GLN A 27 6.44 -21.93 12.01
CA GLN A 27 7.27 -20.85 11.47
C GLN A 27 6.46 -19.55 11.33
N PRO A 28 7.12 -18.36 11.25
CA PRO A 28 6.44 -17.07 11.20
C PRO A 28 5.46 -16.92 10.04
N TYR A 29 5.70 -17.61 8.93
CA TYR A 29 4.86 -17.59 7.73
C TYR A 29 4.14 -18.92 7.50
N GLU A 30 3.82 -19.66 8.56
CA GLU A 30 3.09 -20.94 8.47
C GLU A 30 1.85 -20.80 7.59
N LEU A 31 1.74 -21.68 6.59
CA LEU A 31 0.59 -21.75 5.70
C LEU A 31 -0.40 -22.80 6.18
N VAL A 32 -1.67 -22.41 6.26
CA VAL A 32 -2.78 -23.29 6.62
C VAL A 32 -3.89 -23.23 5.56
N PRO A 33 -4.64 -24.33 5.35
CA PRO A 33 -5.84 -24.28 4.53
C PRO A 33 -6.84 -23.24 5.05
N GLY A 34 -7.53 -22.57 4.14
CA GLY A 34 -8.55 -21.57 4.46
C GLY A 34 -9.40 -21.25 3.24
N SER A 35 -10.38 -20.38 3.43
CA SER A 35 -11.23 -19.92 2.35
C SER A 35 -11.29 -18.39 2.36
N VAL A 36 -11.17 -17.76 1.19
CA VAL A 36 -11.32 -16.31 1.00
C VAL A 36 -12.37 -16.07 -0.08
N PHE A 37 -13.45 -15.36 0.28
CA PHE A 37 -14.60 -15.13 -0.61
C PHE A 37 -15.15 -16.43 -1.23
N GLY A 38 -15.21 -17.52 -0.44
CA GLY A 38 -15.70 -18.82 -0.87
C GLY A 38 -14.74 -19.62 -1.77
N ARG A 39 -13.50 -19.16 -1.94
CA ARG A 39 -12.45 -19.89 -2.68
C ARG A 39 -11.48 -20.53 -1.70
N GLU A 40 -11.28 -21.83 -1.82
CA GLU A 40 -10.29 -22.56 -1.04
C GLU A 40 -8.88 -22.08 -1.44
N CYS A 41 -8.06 -21.76 -0.44
CA CYS A 41 -6.70 -21.29 -0.63
C CYS A 41 -5.82 -21.60 0.58
N LEU A 42 -4.50 -21.45 0.42
CA LEU A 42 -3.59 -21.37 1.57
C LEU A 42 -3.53 -19.93 2.06
N ARG A 43 -3.57 -19.75 3.37
CA ARG A 43 -3.40 -18.45 4.03
C ARG A 43 -2.33 -18.54 5.10
N PHE A 44 -1.70 -17.42 5.41
CA PHE A 44 -0.81 -17.34 6.55
C PHE A 44 -1.63 -17.48 7.85
N LYS A 45 -1.22 -18.38 8.71
CA LYS A 45 -1.89 -18.67 9.99
C LYS A 45 -1.95 -17.45 10.90
N SER A 46 -0.85 -16.70 10.97
CA SER A 46 -0.66 -15.57 11.87
C SER A 46 -0.73 -14.21 11.18
N ALA A 47 -1.32 -14.13 9.98
CA ALA A 47 -1.49 -12.84 9.31
C ALA A 47 -2.46 -11.94 10.09
N PRO A 48 -2.15 -10.64 10.23
CA PRO A 48 -3.14 -9.67 10.69
C PRO A 48 -4.40 -9.74 9.83
N PRO A 49 -5.60 -9.68 10.41
CA PRO A 49 -6.85 -9.84 9.68
C PRO A 49 -7.11 -8.74 8.64
N THR A 50 -6.56 -7.53 8.87
CA THR A 50 -6.70 -6.39 7.95
C THR A 50 -5.38 -5.64 7.79
N LEU A 51 -5.27 -4.83 6.72
CA LEU A 51 -4.12 -3.92 6.55
C LEU A 51 -4.05 -2.87 7.65
N ARG A 52 -5.19 -2.45 8.20
CA ARG A 52 -5.22 -1.53 9.34
C ARG A 52 -4.51 -2.11 10.56
N GLU A 53 -4.76 -3.38 10.86
CA GLU A 53 -4.09 -4.06 11.97
C GLU A 53 -2.61 -4.25 11.69
N LEU A 54 -2.24 -4.65 10.47
CA LEU A 54 -0.83 -4.71 10.06
C LEU A 54 -0.11 -3.38 10.29
N PHE A 55 -0.70 -2.26 9.87
CA PHE A 55 -0.09 -0.94 10.07
C PHE A 55 -0.04 -0.55 11.54
N SER A 56 -1.09 -0.87 12.32
CA SER A 56 -1.13 -0.58 13.76
C SER A 56 -0.10 -1.37 14.55
N GLU A 57 0.09 -2.64 14.23
CA GLU A 57 1.07 -3.53 14.87
C GLU A 57 2.51 -3.19 14.47
N SER A 58 2.71 -2.58 13.30
CA SER A 58 4.03 -2.19 12.80
C SER A 58 4.53 -0.88 13.42
N ARG A 59 3.74 -0.15 14.20
CA ARG A 59 4.11 1.14 14.79
C ARG A 59 5.39 1.03 15.62
N SER A 60 6.36 1.87 15.32
CA SER A 60 7.66 1.93 16.00
C SER A 60 8.39 3.21 15.65
N ASP A 61 9.48 3.49 16.35
CA ASP A 61 10.37 4.63 16.06
C ASP A 61 11.39 4.33 14.94
N VAL A 62 11.29 3.18 14.29
CA VAL A 62 12.16 2.83 13.15
C VAL A 62 11.74 3.66 11.93
N GLU A 63 12.71 4.16 11.17
CA GLU A 63 12.47 4.86 9.91
C GLU A 63 11.78 3.93 8.90
N PHE A 64 10.68 4.42 8.34
CA PHE A 64 9.85 3.70 7.36
C PHE A 64 9.89 4.34 5.98
N ILE A 65 9.67 5.66 5.92
CA ILE A 65 9.68 6.41 4.66
C ILE A 65 10.87 7.35 4.67
N ILE A 66 11.72 7.20 3.67
CA ILE A 66 12.87 8.06 3.42
C ILE A 66 12.71 8.64 2.01
N TYR A 67 12.53 9.94 1.93
CA TYR A 67 12.38 10.66 0.67
C TYR A 67 13.13 11.99 0.75
N GLU A 68 14.17 12.14 -0.06
CA GLU A 68 15.07 13.31 0.03
C GLU A 68 15.54 13.56 1.47
N ASP A 69 15.20 14.71 2.04
CA ASP A 69 15.51 15.07 3.42
C ASP A 69 14.42 14.68 4.42
N GLN A 70 13.28 14.17 3.94
CA GLN A 70 12.18 13.72 4.80
C GLN A 70 12.44 12.34 5.36
N ARG A 71 12.12 12.17 6.62
CA ARG A 71 12.17 10.89 7.34
C ARG A 71 10.89 10.76 8.16
N LEU A 72 10.16 9.68 7.93
CA LEU A 72 9.02 9.32 8.76
C LEU A 72 9.25 7.94 9.36
N THR A 73 9.04 7.83 10.66
CA THR A 73 9.00 6.52 11.33
C THR A 73 7.68 5.79 11.00
N PHE A 74 7.60 4.51 11.30
CA PHE A 74 6.33 3.77 11.19
C PHE A 74 5.21 4.44 12.01
N ASP A 75 5.53 4.92 13.21
CA ASP A 75 4.55 5.62 14.05
C ASP A 75 4.08 6.93 13.43
N GLN A 76 4.99 7.75 12.94
CA GLN A 76 4.67 9.01 12.27
C GLN A 76 3.83 8.79 11.00
N ALA A 77 4.21 7.82 10.17
CA ALA A 77 3.44 7.48 8.97
C ALA A 77 2.02 7.02 9.31
N TYR A 78 1.85 6.21 10.36
CA TYR A 78 0.53 5.80 10.84
C TYR A 78 -0.32 6.99 11.31
N ILE A 79 0.27 7.94 12.03
CA ILE A 79 -0.42 9.16 12.49
C ILE A 79 -0.85 10.02 11.30
N GLU A 80 0.04 10.27 10.33
CA GLU A 80 -0.29 11.07 9.14
C GLU A 80 -1.36 10.37 8.28
N ALA A 81 -1.25 9.08 8.04
CA ALA A 81 -2.27 8.32 7.35
C ALA A 81 -3.62 8.36 8.07
N SER A 82 -3.62 8.34 9.42
CA SER A 82 -4.86 8.45 10.21
C SER A 82 -5.55 9.81 10.03
N LYS A 83 -4.79 10.91 9.89
CA LYS A 83 -5.37 12.23 9.59
C LYS A 83 -6.04 12.25 8.22
N ILE A 84 -5.39 11.69 7.19
CA ILE A 84 -5.98 11.56 5.85
C ILE A 84 -7.25 10.69 5.91
N ALA A 85 -7.22 9.58 6.64
CA ALA A 85 -8.36 8.70 6.83
C ALA A 85 -9.57 9.43 7.46
N MET A 86 -9.31 10.29 8.46
CA MET A 86 -10.36 11.12 9.08
C MET A 86 -10.98 12.10 8.08
N ILE A 87 -10.19 12.73 7.23
CA ILE A 87 -10.67 13.62 6.17
C ILE A 87 -11.53 12.83 5.17
N LEU A 88 -11.06 11.67 4.71
CA LEU A 88 -11.82 10.82 3.79
C LEU A 88 -13.20 10.44 4.35
N VAL A 89 -13.28 10.11 5.64
CA VAL A 89 -14.55 9.74 6.28
C VAL A 89 -15.42 10.96 6.55
N ASN A 90 -14.89 12.00 7.19
CA ASN A 90 -15.69 13.09 7.72
C ASN A 90 -16.08 14.12 6.67
N ASP A 91 -15.17 14.43 5.74
CA ASP A 91 -15.37 15.49 4.76
C ASP A 91 -15.86 14.95 3.40
N TYR A 92 -15.42 13.74 3.04
CA TYR A 92 -15.78 13.10 1.76
C TYR A 92 -16.77 11.95 1.89
N GLY A 93 -17.15 11.54 3.11
CA GLY A 93 -18.15 10.50 3.34
C GLY A 93 -17.75 9.12 2.80
N ILE A 94 -16.46 8.79 2.80
CA ILE A 94 -15.98 7.48 2.33
C ILE A 94 -16.39 6.39 3.33
N GLU A 95 -17.04 5.38 2.80
CA GLU A 95 -17.50 4.19 3.53
C GLU A 95 -16.70 2.94 3.10
N PRO A 96 -16.70 1.86 3.91
CA PRO A 96 -16.09 0.59 3.53
C PRO A 96 -16.61 0.10 2.17
N GLY A 97 -15.69 -0.26 1.27
CA GLY A 97 -15.99 -0.67 -0.11
C GLY A 97 -16.01 0.45 -1.14
N ASP A 98 -15.96 1.71 -0.71
CA ASP A 98 -15.80 2.84 -1.63
C ASP A 98 -14.41 2.87 -2.24
N ARG A 99 -14.31 3.32 -3.49
CA ARG A 99 -13.05 3.46 -4.22
C ARG A 99 -12.50 4.86 -4.06
N VAL A 100 -11.21 4.92 -3.73
CA VAL A 100 -10.40 6.14 -3.68
C VAL A 100 -9.27 5.98 -4.67
N ALA A 101 -9.25 6.79 -5.72
CA ALA A 101 -8.18 6.79 -6.71
C ALA A 101 -6.95 7.52 -6.18
N ILE A 102 -5.78 6.96 -6.44
CA ILE A 102 -4.48 7.55 -6.09
C ILE A 102 -3.67 7.71 -7.36
N SER A 103 -3.46 8.94 -7.80
CA SER A 103 -2.74 9.29 -9.01
C SER A 103 -1.61 10.28 -8.70
N MET A 104 -0.46 9.77 -8.38
CA MET A 104 0.73 10.57 -8.10
C MET A 104 2.01 9.78 -8.34
N ARG A 105 3.15 10.47 -8.38
CA ARG A 105 4.47 9.85 -8.45
C ARG A 105 4.78 9.12 -7.13
N ASN A 106 5.96 8.51 -7.06
CA ASN A 106 6.44 7.79 -5.89
C ASN A 106 6.83 8.76 -4.76
N TYR A 107 5.84 9.48 -4.24
CA TYR A 107 5.97 10.37 -3.09
C TYR A 107 5.57 9.66 -1.79
N PRO A 108 6.01 10.15 -0.63
CA PRO A 108 5.52 9.68 0.68
C PRO A 108 4.01 9.68 0.77
N GLU A 109 3.36 10.68 0.23
CA GLU A 109 1.91 10.88 0.21
C GLU A 109 1.16 9.71 -0.46
N TRP A 110 1.77 9.04 -1.45
CA TRP A 110 1.19 7.85 -2.07
C TRP A 110 1.00 6.73 -1.06
N ILE A 111 2.04 6.48 -0.25
CA ILE A 111 2.01 5.45 0.80
C ILE A 111 0.99 5.83 1.86
N LEU A 112 0.99 7.08 2.30
CA LEU A 112 0.05 7.59 3.31
C LEU A 112 -1.40 7.51 2.83
N ALA A 113 -1.67 7.86 1.57
CA ALA A 113 -2.98 7.75 0.93
C ALA A 113 -3.47 6.28 0.86
N PHE A 114 -2.58 5.37 0.49
CA PHE A 114 -2.87 3.94 0.48
C PHE A 114 -3.19 3.40 1.88
N MET A 115 -2.35 3.73 2.87
CA MET A 115 -2.57 3.35 4.26
C MET A 115 -3.89 3.90 4.80
N ALA A 116 -4.19 5.17 4.53
CA ALA A 116 -5.42 5.84 4.94
C ALA A 116 -6.66 5.14 4.37
N THR A 117 -6.69 4.99 3.04
CA THR A 117 -7.82 4.40 2.32
C THR A 117 -8.11 2.97 2.78
N THR A 118 -7.07 2.14 2.85
CA THR A 118 -7.24 0.73 3.23
C THR A 118 -7.57 0.54 4.71
N SER A 119 -7.10 1.45 5.57
CA SER A 119 -7.39 1.41 7.02
C SER A 119 -8.86 1.69 7.36
N ILE A 120 -9.59 2.39 6.52
CA ILE A 120 -11.04 2.65 6.69
C ILE A 120 -11.92 1.65 5.93
N GLY A 121 -11.32 0.62 5.33
CA GLY A 121 -12.03 -0.37 4.53
C GLY A 121 -12.34 0.09 3.11
N GLY A 122 -11.79 1.24 2.68
CA GLY A 122 -11.87 1.71 1.30
C GLY A 122 -11.00 0.87 0.36
N ILE A 123 -11.27 0.95 -0.93
CA ILE A 123 -10.53 0.28 -2.00
C ILE A 123 -9.62 1.32 -2.66
N ALA A 124 -8.32 1.16 -2.48
CA ALA A 124 -7.34 2.01 -3.15
C ALA A 124 -7.21 1.63 -4.63
N VAL A 125 -7.54 2.55 -5.53
CA VAL A 125 -7.37 2.40 -6.97
C VAL A 125 -6.07 3.08 -7.38
N ALA A 126 -5.01 2.29 -7.54
CA ALA A 126 -3.70 2.79 -7.95
C ALA A 126 -3.71 3.12 -9.44
N MET A 127 -3.73 4.40 -9.77
CA MET A 127 -3.70 4.87 -11.16
C MET A 127 -2.25 5.06 -11.63
N ASN A 128 -2.01 4.77 -12.90
CA ASN A 128 -0.71 5.01 -13.50
C ASN A 128 -0.41 6.53 -13.57
N ALA A 129 0.68 6.94 -12.91
CA ALA A 129 1.09 8.34 -12.87
C ALA A 129 1.48 8.95 -14.23
N LEU A 130 1.65 8.13 -15.27
CA LEU A 130 1.97 8.58 -16.63
C LEU A 130 0.74 8.73 -17.52
N TRP A 131 -0.44 8.32 -17.06
CA TRP A 131 -1.67 8.43 -17.82
C TRP A 131 -1.97 9.87 -18.26
N GLN A 132 -2.44 9.97 -19.51
CA GLN A 132 -2.93 11.22 -20.07
C GLN A 132 -4.37 11.47 -19.60
N PRO A 133 -4.92 12.67 -19.81
CA PRO A 133 -6.28 13.01 -19.34
C PRO A 133 -7.37 12.01 -19.71
N GLU A 134 -7.40 11.52 -20.96
CA GLU A 134 -8.40 10.56 -21.43
C GLU A 134 -8.29 9.21 -20.74
N GLU A 135 -7.06 8.74 -20.47
CA GLU A 135 -6.83 7.50 -19.74
C GLU A 135 -7.23 7.64 -18.26
N MET A 136 -6.97 8.81 -17.66
CA MET A 136 -7.43 9.14 -16.30
C MET A 136 -8.96 9.15 -16.24
N ALA A 137 -9.64 9.78 -17.20
CA ALA A 137 -11.10 9.79 -17.28
C ALA A 137 -11.66 8.37 -17.31
N TYR A 138 -11.13 7.54 -18.20
CA TYR A 138 -11.53 6.13 -18.29
C TYR A 138 -11.32 5.39 -16.95
N GLY A 139 -10.15 5.52 -16.33
CA GLY A 139 -9.86 4.83 -15.09
C GLY A 139 -10.72 5.26 -13.90
N LEU A 140 -11.10 6.55 -13.85
CA LEU A 140 -12.01 7.08 -12.83
C LEU A 140 -13.43 6.58 -13.04
N ASP A 141 -13.93 6.62 -14.27
CA ASP A 141 -15.25 6.14 -14.64
C ASP A 141 -15.40 4.63 -14.42
N ASP A 142 -14.45 3.84 -14.92
CA ASP A 142 -14.48 2.38 -14.84
C ASP A 142 -14.40 1.89 -13.39
N SER A 143 -13.53 2.53 -12.56
CA SER A 143 -13.43 2.21 -11.13
C SER A 143 -14.60 2.71 -10.31
N GLY A 144 -15.29 3.77 -10.74
CA GLY A 144 -16.29 4.48 -9.98
C GLY A 144 -15.72 5.09 -8.69
N ALA A 145 -14.49 5.60 -8.73
CA ALA A 145 -13.85 6.22 -7.60
C ALA A 145 -14.59 7.49 -7.16
N LYS A 146 -14.87 7.61 -5.86
CA LYS A 146 -15.56 8.77 -5.28
C LYS A 146 -14.63 9.95 -5.02
N VAL A 147 -13.35 9.68 -4.75
CA VAL A 147 -12.32 10.67 -4.44
C VAL A 147 -11.07 10.35 -5.26
N LEU A 148 -10.43 11.40 -5.76
CA LEU A 148 -9.12 11.35 -6.38
C LEU A 148 -8.10 12.07 -5.49
N LEU A 149 -7.09 11.35 -5.03
CA LEU A 149 -5.89 11.90 -4.39
C LEU A 149 -4.80 11.99 -5.44
N ALA A 150 -4.34 13.19 -5.75
CA ALA A 150 -3.42 13.43 -6.85
C ALA A 150 -2.34 14.46 -6.46
N ASP A 151 -1.15 14.32 -7.05
CA ASP A 151 -0.17 15.39 -7.03
C ASP A 151 -0.54 16.52 -8.00
N GLU A 152 0.15 17.64 -7.90
CA GLU A 152 -0.15 18.85 -8.67
C GLU A 152 -0.19 18.59 -10.19
N GLU A 153 0.77 17.82 -10.73
CA GLU A 153 0.82 17.53 -12.17
C GLU A 153 -0.38 16.68 -12.62
N ARG A 154 -0.81 15.70 -11.81
CA ARG A 154 -1.96 14.85 -12.12
C ARG A 154 -3.26 15.59 -11.91
N LEU A 155 -3.32 16.46 -10.91
CA LEU A 155 -4.45 17.36 -10.72
C LEU A 155 -4.64 18.30 -11.93
N ALA A 156 -3.56 18.86 -12.49
CA ALA A 156 -3.61 19.67 -13.69
C ALA A 156 -4.07 18.90 -14.94
N ARG A 157 -3.74 17.60 -15.03
CA ARG A 157 -4.28 16.72 -16.08
C ARG A 157 -5.77 16.46 -15.88
N PHE A 158 -6.17 16.14 -14.66
CA PHE A 158 -7.57 15.92 -14.31
C PHE A 158 -8.43 17.15 -14.62
N ALA A 159 -7.95 18.36 -14.34
CA ALA A 159 -8.68 19.60 -14.64
C ALA A 159 -9.07 19.75 -16.11
N GLN A 160 -8.35 19.12 -17.05
CA GLN A 160 -8.70 19.17 -18.48
C GLN A 160 -9.91 18.32 -18.84
N ILE A 161 -10.32 17.42 -17.96
CA ILE A 161 -11.46 16.50 -18.17
C ILE A 161 -12.60 16.72 -17.18
N ALA A 162 -12.37 17.47 -16.10
CA ALA A 162 -13.37 17.67 -15.03
C ALA A 162 -14.63 18.45 -15.48
N GLU A 163 -14.59 19.13 -16.62
CA GLU A 163 -15.72 19.90 -17.19
C GLU A 163 -16.51 19.10 -18.24
N ARG A 164 -16.14 17.85 -18.47
CA ARG A 164 -16.80 16.98 -19.47
C ARG A 164 -17.80 16.05 -18.81
#